data_b4f575fc835d8afecf9b7a083cbb338e
#
_entry.id   b4f575fc835d8afecf9b7a083cbb338e
#
_cell.length_a   1.000
_cell.length_b   1.000
_cell.length_c   1.000
_cell.angle_alpha   90.00
_cell.angle_beta   90.00
_cell.angle_gamma   90.00
#
_symmetry.space_group_name_H-M   'P 1'
#
loop_
_entity.id
_entity.type
_entity.pdbx_description
1 polymer ?
#
loop_
_entity_poly.entity_id
_entity_poly.type
_entity_poly.pdbx_seq_one_letter_code
_entity_poly.pdbx_strand_id
1 'polypeptide(L)'
;MPGLRGEDEILKAFEDLEYLPGSKKKRKEPDPKVSQRKAVEEGAWDANPITKTLGGKETEVFTISALALALEKTIVTVRLWERKGYIPRAPYRLRSKTLAGKKTGGNRVYTRALIESAIEEFSVRGLLGSARVEWSNLDDLTEALIRRWKIITENKGQK
;
A
#
# COMPACT_ATOMS: atom_id res chain seq x y z
N MET A 1 8.54 51.75 -42.87
CA MET A 1 8.77 50.68 -41.89
C MET A 1 7.64 49.69 -42.05
N PRO A 2 7.84 48.51 -42.54
CA PRO A 2 6.80 47.50 -42.51
C PRO A 2 6.59 47.12 -41.05
N GLY A 3 5.41 47.46 -40.53
CA GLY A 3 5.01 47.14 -39.17
C GLY A 3 5.02 45.65 -38.94
N LEU A 4 5.44 45.28 -37.77
CA LEU A 4 5.44 43.96 -37.16
C LEU A 4 4.01 43.35 -37.15
N ARG A 5 3.54 42.93 -38.32
CA ARG A 5 2.26 42.20 -38.44
C ARG A 5 2.34 40.74 -37.98
N GLY A 6 3.54 40.29 -37.58
CA GLY A 6 3.78 38.90 -37.16
C GLY A 6 3.64 38.64 -35.67
N GLU A 7 3.77 39.67 -34.81
CA GLU A 7 3.77 39.45 -33.36
C GLU A 7 2.34 39.24 -32.81
N ASP A 8 1.36 39.94 -33.35
CA ASP A 8 -0.05 39.81 -32.94
C ASP A 8 -0.66 38.49 -33.38
N GLU A 9 -0.28 37.95 -34.53
CA GLU A 9 -0.75 36.64 -35.00
C GLU A 9 -0.10 35.49 -34.21
N ILE A 10 1.15 35.68 -33.79
CA ILE A 10 1.85 34.70 -32.95
C ILE A 10 1.21 34.67 -31.55
N LEU A 11 0.91 35.83 -30.97
CA LEU A 11 0.25 35.94 -29.67
C LEU A 11 -1.16 35.32 -29.68
N LYS A 12 -1.89 35.52 -30.78
CA LYS A 12 -3.24 34.98 -30.95
C LYS A 12 -3.21 33.44 -31.12
N ALA A 13 -2.21 32.90 -31.78
CA ALA A 13 -2.01 31.46 -31.90
C ALA A 13 -1.66 30.80 -30.54
N PHE A 14 -1.07 31.56 -29.60
CA PHE A 14 -0.81 31.08 -28.24
C PHE A 14 -2.03 31.15 -27.31
N GLU A 15 -3.00 32.02 -27.59
CA GLU A 15 -4.26 32.08 -26.82
C GLU A 15 -5.14 30.85 -27.02
N ASP A 16 -5.06 30.22 -28.19
CA ASP A 16 -5.82 29.00 -28.51
C ASP A 16 -5.15 27.70 -28.02
N LEU A 17 -3.94 27.77 -27.48
CA LEU A 17 -3.27 26.62 -26.92
C LEU A 17 -3.73 26.41 -25.46
N GLU A 18 -4.47 25.36 -25.20
CA GLU A 18 -4.87 24.92 -23.85
C GLU A 18 -3.68 24.63 -22.93
N TYR A 19 -2.45 24.69 -23.42
CA TYR A 19 -1.24 24.41 -22.68
C TYR A 19 -0.23 25.54 -22.80
N LEU A 20 -0.28 26.46 -21.84
CA LEU A 20 0.80 27.39 -21.58
C LEU A 20 1.73 26.77 -20.53
N PRO A 21 3.06 26.69 -20.78
CA PRO A 21 4.02 26.32 -19.74
C PRO A 21 3.90 27.34 -18.60
N GLY A 22 3.41 26.89 -17.47
CA GLY A 22 3.14 27.75 -16.31
C GLY A 22 1.66 28.01 -16.00
N SER A 23 0.73 27.64 -16.86
CA SER A 23 -0.68 27.62 -16.47
C SER A 23 -0.89 26.58 -15.38
N LYS A 24 -1.11 27.02 -14.16
CA LYS A 24 -1.51 26.14 -13.06
C LYS A 24 -2.81 25.47 -13.48
N LYS A 25 -2.75 24.20 -13.90
CA LYS A 25 -3.97 23.39 -14.05
C LYS A 25 -4.79 23.63 -12.79
N LYS A 26 -6.03 24.13 -12.94
CA LYS A 26 -6.98 24.19 -11.83
C LYS A 26 -6.93 22.82 -11.18
N ARG A 27 -6.46 22.74 -9.93
CA ARG A 27 -6.48 21.50 -9.16
C ARG A 27 -7.92 21.04 -9.18
N LYS A 28 -8.21 19.94 -9.89
CA LYS A 28 -9.49 19.26 -9.74
C LYS A 28 -9.66 19.02 -8.24
N GLU A 29 -10.82 19.36 -7.72
CA GLU A 29 -11.14 19.01 -6.34
C GLU A 29 -10.81 17.53 -6.15
N PRO A 30 -10.12 17.18 -5.05
CA PRO A 30 -9.70 15.80 -4.83
C PRO A 30 -10.95 14.92 -4.82
N ASP A 31 -10.92 13.89 -5.65
CA ASP A 31 -11.97 12.89 -5.74
C ASP A 31 -12.30 12.41 -4.31
N PRO A 32 -13.57 12.31 -3.89
CA PRO A 32 -13.92 11.85 -2.54
C PRO A 32 -13.28 10.52 -2.17
N LYS A 33 -12.97 9.68 -3.15
CA LYS A 33 -12.19 8.46 -2.98
C LYS A 33 -10.72 8.71 -2.60
N VAL A 34 -10.13 9.82 -3.02
CA VAL A 34 -8.75 10.22 -2.65
C VAL A 34 -8.74 10.82 -1.25
N SER A 35 -9.80 11.55 -0.89
CA SER A 35 -9.99 12.07 0.47
C SER A 35 -10.14 10.94 1.50
N GLN A 36 -10.88 9.87 1.15
CA GLN A 36 -10.98 8.68 2.00
C GLN A 36 -9.63 7.96 2.16
N ARG A 37 -8.79 7.93 1.11
CA ARG A 37 -7.43 7.37 1.21
C ARG A 37 -6.53 8.16 2.15
N LYS A 38 -6.64 9.48 2.17
CA LYS A 38 -5.89 10.33 3.10
C LYS A 38 -6.37 10.19 4.55
N ALA A 39 -7.68 10.06 4.76
CA ALA A 39 -8.23 9.79 6.09
C ALA A 39 -7.80 8.42 6.64
N VAL A 40 -7.53 7.45 5.77
CA VAL A 40 -6.95 6.15 6.13
C VAL A 40 -5.47 6.25 6.46
N GLU A 41 -4.73 7.16 5.80
CA GLU A 41 -3.32 7.40 6.10
C GLU A 41 -3.12 8.10 7.47
N GLU A 42 -4.10 8.85 7.93
CA GLU A 42 -4.10 9.51 9.24
C GLU A 42 -4.78 8.69 10.35
N GLY A 43 -5.42 7.58 9.99
CA GLY A 43 -6.21 6.74 10.89
C GLY A 43 -5.53 5.45 11.33
N ALA A 44 -6.25 4.67 12.12
CA ALA A 44 -5.80 3.35 12.52
C ALA A 44 -5.67 2.42 11.30
N TRP A 45 -4.67 1.56 11.31
CA TRP A 45 -4.40 0.59 10.23
C TRP A 45 -5.60 -0.33 9.93
N ASP A 46 -6.47 -0.55 10.91
CA ASP A 46 -7.65 -1.41 10.84
C ASP A 46 -8.94 -0.70 10.40
N ALA A 47 -8.85 0.54 9.91
CA ALA A 47 -10.01 1.33 9.53
C ALA A 47 -10.82 0.77 8.34
N ASN A 48 -10.19 -0.05 7.48
CA ASN A 48 -10.83 -0.62 6.28
C ASN A 48 -10.66 -2.14 6.20
N PRO A 49 -11.35 -2.90 7.04
CA PRO A 49 -11.37 -4.36 6.92
C PRO A 49 -12.13 -4.81 5.67
N ILE A 50 -11.66 -5.87 5.05
CA ILE A 50 -12.32 -6.56 3.95
C ILE A 50 -12.79 -7.90 4.47
N THR A 51 -14.09 -8.16 4.47
CA THR A 51 -14.61 -9.46 4.88
C THR A 51 -14.46 -10.47 3.76
N LYS A 52 -13.80 -11.58 4.03
CA LYS A 52 -13.63 -12.71 3.11
C LYS A 52 -13.78 -14.03 3.85
N THR A 53 -14.28 -15.02 3.13
CA THR A 53 -14.37 -16.39 3.65
C THR A 53 -13.03 -17.08 3.53
N LEU A 54 -12.41 -17.38 4.67
CA LEU A 54 -11.19 -18.17 4.76
C LEU A 54 -11.49 -19.47 5.53
N GLY A 55 -11.29 -20.62 4.87
CA GLY A 55 -11.55 -21.91 5.50
C GLY A 55 -13.00 -22.09 5.98
N GLY A 56 -13.99 -21.54 5.26
CA GLY A 56 -15.41 -21.65 5.61
C GLY A 56 -15.91 -20.64 6.65
N LYS A 57 -15.03 -19.78 7.19
CA LYS A 57 -15.40 -18.72 8.14
C LYS A 57 -15.21 -17.34 7.53
N GLU A 58 -16.16 -16.46 7.77
CA GLU A 58 -15.98 -15.03 7.47
C GLU A 58 -14.87 -14.47 8.36
N THR A 59 -13.85 -13.92 7.71
CA THR A 59 -12.68 -13.37 8.37
C THR A 59 -12.40 -11.99 7.83
N GLU A 60 -12.08 -11.06 8.72
CA GLU A 60 -11.56 -9.76 8.34
C GLU A 60 -10.12 -9.90 7.84
N VAL A 61 -9.88 -9.39 6.65
CA VAL A 61 -8.54 -9.33 6.04
C VAL A 61 -8.21 -7.89 5.66
N PHE A 62 -6.94 -7.60 5.66
CA PHE A 62 -6.40 -6.27 5.41
C PHE A 62 -5.39 -6.33 4.27
N THR A 63 -5.24 -5.23 3.55
CA THR A 63 -4.28 -5.13 2.46
C THR A 63 -2.87 -4.87 2.98
N ILE A 64 -1.87 -4.96 2.08
CA ILE A 64 -0.48 -4.60 2.41
C ILE A 64 -0.35 -3.14 2.87
N SER A 65 -1.25 -2.26 2.46
CA SER A 65 -1.30 -0.87 2.94
C SER A 65 -1.55 -0.79 4.44
N ALA A 66 -2.45 -1.64 4.94
CA ALA A 66 -2.73 -1.74 6.37
C ALA A 66 -1.52 -2.27 7.16
N LEU A 67 -0.83 -3.28 6.65
CA LEU A 67 0.41 -3.77 7.26
C LEU A 67 1.49 -2.69 7.29
N ALA A 68 1.68 -1.97 6.20
CA ALA A 68 2.64 -0.88 6.12
C ALA A 68 2.32 0.23 7.13
N LEU A 69 1.06 0.61 7.24
CA LEU A 69 0.59 1.60 8.20
C LEU A 69 0.79 1.12 9.65
N ALA A 70 0.48 -0.14 9.92
CA ALA A 70 0.66 -0.76 11.24
C ALA A 70 2.13 -0.77 11.70
N LEU A 71 3.05 -0.98 10.77
CA LEU A 71 4.49 -0.95 11.04
C LEU A 71 5.09 0.46 10.91
N GLU A 72 4.27 1.46 10.61
CA GLU A 72 4.70 2.85 10.36
C GLU A 72 5.78 2.96 9.27
N LYS A 73 5.62 2.14 8.23
CA LYS A 73 6.52 2.07 7.07
C LYS A 73 5.77 2.33 5.77
N THR A 74 6.50 2.58 4.70
CA THR A 74 5.88 2.72 3.38
C THR A 74 5.56 1.35 2.77
N ILE A 75 4.55 1.30 1.90
CA ILE A 75 4.18 0.08 1.16
C ILE A 75 5.36 -0.45 0.35
N VAL A 76 6.16 0.45 -0.22
CA VAL A 76 7.36 0.10 -1.00
C VAL A 76 8.38 -0.62 -0.13
N THR A 77 8.60 -0.12 1.08
CA THR A 77 9.51 -0.74 2.07
C THR A 77 9.05 -2.14 2.43
N VAL A 78 7.77 -2.32 2.77
CA VAL A 78 7.23 -3.64 3.15
C VAL A 78 7.32 -4.64 1.99
N ARG A 79 7.01 -4.20 0.76
CA ARG A 79 7.17 -5.05 -0.44
C ARG A 79 8.63 -5.45 -0.70
N LEU A 80 9.56 -4.54 -0.44
CA LEU A 80 10.98 -4.83 -0.56
C LEU A 80 11.43 -5.87 0.48
N TRP A 81 10.99 -5.73 1.72
CA TRP A 81 11.29 -6.67 2.80
C TRP A 81 10.74 -8.07 2.51
N GLU A 82 9.51 -8.16 2.03
CA GLU A 82 8.92 -9.44 1.61
C GLU A 82 9.70 -10.08 0.44
N ARG A 83 10.14 -9.27 -0.53
CA ARG A 83 10.95 -9.74 -1.67
C ARG A 83 12.31 -10.26 -1.23
N LYS A 84 12.94 -9.60 -0.27
CA LYS A 84 14.24 -10.01 0.31
C LYS A 84 14.12 -11.15 1.32
N GLY A 85 12.92 -11.53 1.71
CA GLY A 85 12.67 -12.59 2.68
C GLY A 85 12.81 -12.17 4.14
N TYR A 86 12.89 -10.89 4.42
CA TYR A 86 12.95 -10.37 5.80
C TYR A 86 11.60 -10.51 6.53
N ILE A 87 10.51 -10.37 5.78
CA ILE A 87 9.15 -10.61 6.25
C ILE A 87 8.58 -11.80 5.46
N PRO A 88 7.84 -12.72 6.11
CA PRO A 88 7.19 -13.82 5.41
C PRO A 88 6.23 -13.30 4.34
N ARG A 89 6.08 -14.08 3.28
CA ARG A 89 5.10 -13.76 2.24
C ARG A 89 3.69 -13.83 2.78
N ALA A 90 2.81 -12.96 2.26
CA ALA A 90 1.40 -13.01 2.60
C ALA A 90 0.81 -14.40 2.35
N PRO A 91 0.22 -15.05 3.37
CA PRO A 91 -0.32 -16.40 3.22
C PRO A 91 -1.59 -16.43 2.38
N TYR A 92 -2.27 -15.31 2.24
CA TYR A 92 -3.54 -15.20 1.53
C TYR A 92 -3.47 -14.20 0.40
N ARG A 93 -4.24 -14.46 -0.66
CA ARG A 93 -4.41 -13.54 -1.79
C ARG A 93 -5.87 -13.45 -2.18
N LEU A 94 -6.34 -12.25 -2.47
CA LEU A 94 -7.63 -12.05 -3.11
C LEU A 94 -7.56 -12.57 -4.54
N ARG A 95 -8.61 -13.26 -4.99
CA ARG A 95 -8.71 -13.66 -6.40
C ARG A 95 -8.69 -12.41 -7.27
N SER A 96 -7.80 -12.41 -8.23
CA SER A 96 -7.78 -11.37 -9.25
C SER A 96 -8.96 -11.55 -10.18
N LYS A 97 -9.67 -10.48 -10.50
CA LYS A 97 -10.58 -10.48 -11.64
C LYS A 97 -9.72 -10.61 -12.91
N THR A 98 -10.06 -11.56 -13.78
CA THR A 98 -9.39 -11.71 -15.06
C THR A 98 -9.70 -10.50 -15.93
N LEU A 99 -8.76 -9.56 -16.05
CA LEU A 99 -8.85 -8.47 -17.01
C LEU A 99 -8.17 -8.91 -18.30
N ALA A 100 -8.90 -8.89 -19.41
CA ALA A 100 -8.39 -9.16 -20.76
C ALA A 100 -7.60 -10.49 -20.89
N GLY A 101 -8.07 -11.57 -20.24
CA GLY A 101 -7.46 -12.90 -20.38
C GLY A 101 -6.12 -13.10 -19.66
N LYS A 102 -5.57 -12.08 -18.99
CA LYS A 102 -4.35 -12.20 -18.20
C LYS A 102 -4.70 -12.49 -16.74
N LYS A 103 -4.24 -13.62 -16.22
CA LYS A 103 -4.28 -13.91 -14.78
C LYS A 103 -3.25 -13.02 -14.08
N THR A 104 -3.70 -11.92 -13.51
CA THR A 104 -2.86 -11.13 -12.60
C THR A 104 -2.88 -11.76 -11.22
N GLY A 105 -1.74 -11.82 -10.55
CA GLY A 105 -1.68 -12.28 -9.16
C GLY A 105 -2.56 -11.40 -8.28
N GLY A 106 -3.45 -12.01 -7.49
CA GLY A 106 -4.36 -11.28 -6.61
C GLY A 106 -3.63 -10.44 -5.55
N ASN A 107 -4.31 -9.44 -5.02
CA ASN A 107 -3.77 -8.60 -3.95
C ASN A 107 -3.44 -9.42 -2.71
N ARG A 108 -2.29 -9.14 -2.11
CA ARG A 108 -1.87 -9.71 -0.84
C ARG A 108 -2.77 -9.23 0.28
N VAL A 109 -3.21 -10.14 1.13
CA VAL A 109 -4.02 -9.82 2.30
C VAL A 109 -3.53 -10.55 3.54
N TYR A 110 -3.75 -9.93 4.67
CA TYR A 110 -3.32 -10.36 5.99
C TYR A 110 -4.52 -10.38 6.93
N THR A 111 -4.57 -11.32 7.83
CA THR A 111 -5.58 -11.30 8.90
C THR A 111 -5.16 -10.35 10.02
N ARG A 112 -6.11 -9.94 10.86
CA ARG A 112 -5.82 -9.11 12.04
C ARG A 112 -4.71 -9.72 12.88
N ALA A 113 -4.78 -11.00 13.19
CA ALA A 113 -3.78 -11.68 14.01
C ALA A 113 -2.36 -11.64 13.42
N LEU A 114 -2.24 -11.72 12.09
CA LEU A 114 -0.94 -11.60 11.41
C LEU A 114 -0.34 -10.20 11.57
N ILE A 115 -1.15 -9.18 11.41
CA ILE A 115 -0.71 -7.78 11.55
C ILE A 115 -0.35 -7.46 13.01
N GLU A 116 -1.21 -7.85 13.95
CA GLU A 116 -0.95 -7.64 15.38
C GLU A 116 0.33 -8.33 15.85
N SER A 117 0.56 -9.57 15.42
CA SER A 117 1.81 -10.28 15.72
C SER A 117 3.04 -9.57 15.16
N ALA A 118 2.93 -8.99 13.97
CA ALA A 118 4.02 -8.19 13.39
C ALA A 118 4.26 -6.90 14.18
N ILE A 119 3.20 -6.20 14.59
CA ILE A 119 3.31 -5.01 15.44
C ILE A 119 4.04 -5.34 16.75
N GLU A 120 3.65 -6.44 17.41
CA GLU A 120 4.28 -6.86 18.66
C GLU A 120 5.79 -7.12 18.50
N GLU A 121 6.18 -7.89 17.47
CA GLU A 121 7.59 -8.21 17.22
C GLU A 121 8.43 -6.96 16.88
N PHE A 122 7.88 -6.03 16.11
CA PHE A 122 8.54 -4.76 15.81
C PHE A 122 8.58 -3.84 17.03
N SER A 123 7.51 -3.79 17.82
CA SER A 123 7.42 -2.96 19.02
C SER A 123 8.42 -3.38 20.10
N VAL A 124 8.52 -4.68 20.37
CA VAL A 124 9.49 -5.24 21.37
C VAL A 124 10.92 -4.86 21.04
N ARG A 125 11.24 -4.73 19.74
CA ARG A 125 12.57 -4.35 19.27
C ARG A 125 12.75 -2.86 19.01
N GLY A 126 11.71 -2.04 19.27
CA GLY A 126 11.77 -0.59 19.07
C GLY A 126 11.90 -0.18 17.59
N LEU A 127 11.38 -0.97 16.68
CA LEU A 127 11.54 -0.78 15.23
C LEU A 127 10.33 -0.08 14.57
N LEU A 128 9.29 0.24 15.33
CA LEU A 128 8.16 1.03 14.84
C LEU A 128 8.60 2.48 14.61
N GLY A 129 7.89 3.17 13.74
CA GLY A 129 8.14 4.57 13.44
C GLY A 129 9.16 4.81 12.32
N SER A 130 9.76 5.97 12.32
CA SER A 130 10.71 6.42 11.29
C SER A 130 12.10 5.78 11.40
N ALA A 131 12.34 4.96 12.43
CA ALA A 131 13.61 4.28 12.62
C ALA A 131 13.98 3.41 11.41
N ARG A 132 15.23 3.54 10.97
CA ARG A 132 15.79 2.67 9.93
C ARG A 132 15.96 1.27 10.49
N VAL A 133 15.43 0.29 9.78
CA VAL A 133 15.56 -1.13 10.15
C VAL A 133 16.78 -1.72 9.47
N GLU A 134 17.77 -2.15 10.25
CA GLU A 134 18.98 -2.82 9.75
C GLU A 134 18.85 -4.33 9.93
N TRP A 135 18.50 -5.01 8.85
CA TRP A 135 18.20 -6.43 8.85
C TRP A 135 19.42 -7.35 9.06
N SER A 136 20.63 -6.82 8.93
CA SER A 136 21.86 -7.58 9.14
C SER A 136 21.98 -8.22 10.54
N ASN A 137 21.30 -7.64 11.53
CA ASN A 137 21.33 -8.09 12.92
C ASN A 137 19.95 -8.53 13.44
N LEU A 138 18.99 -8.78 12.55
CA LEU A 138 17.58 -9.04 12.90
C LEU A 138 17.08 -10.39 12.36
N ASP A 139 17.98 -11.38 12.22
CA ASP A 139 17.60 -12.74 11.80
C ASP A 139 16.57 -13.36 12.76
N ASP A 140 16.70 -13.05 14.06
CA ASP A 140 15.75 -13.45 15.09
C ASP A 140 14.34 -12.89 14.87
N LEU A 141 14.21 -11.66 14.37
CA LEU A 141 12.92 -11.06 14.03
C LEU A 141 12.26 -11.79 12.85
N THR A 142 13.02 -12.09 11.82
CA THR A 142 12.54 -12.84 10.66
C THR A 142 12.05 -14.22 11.08
N GLU A 143 12.81 -14.95 11.89
CA GLU A 143 12.44 -16.27 12.40
C GLU A 143 11.19 -16.19 13.29
N ALA A 144 11.10 -15.21 14.16
CA ALA A 144 9.95 -15.00 15.03
C ALA A 144 8.67 -14.76 14.23
N LEU A 145 8.73 -13.92 13.18
CA LEU A 145 7.61 -13.65 12.29
C LEU A 145 7.19 -14.91 11.52
N ILE A 146 8.15 -15.65 10.98
CA ILE A 146 7.87 -16.90 10.25
C ILE A 146 7.15 -17.89 11.16
N ARG A 147 7.67 -18.08 12.37
CA ARG A 147 7.11 -19.01 13.36
C ARG A 147 5.69 -18.60 13.77
N ARG A 148 5.49 -17.33 14.14
CA ARG A 148 4.17 -16.83 14.55
C ARG A 148 3.14 -16.92 13.44
N TRP A 149 3.50 -16.49 12.25
CA TRP A 149 2.56 -16.52 11.11
C TRP A 149 2.21 -17.94 10.71
N LYS A 150 3.17 -18.87 10.80
CA LYS A 150 2.90 -20.28 10.56
C LYS A 150 1.89 -20.83 11.57
N ILE A 151 2.06 -20.58 12.86
CA ILE A 151 1.12 -21.00 13.90
C ILE A 151 -0.27 -20.42 13.68
N ILE A 152 -0.38 -19.12 13.36
CA ILE A 152 -1.66 -18.44 13.12
C ILE A 152 -2.37 -19.03 11.90
N THR A 153 -1.65 -19.36 10.83
CA THR A 153 -2.24 -19.95 9.63
C THR A 153 -2.65 -21.40 9.82
N GLU A 154 -1.88 -22.19 10.55
CA GLU A 154 -2.17 -23.61 10.84
C GLU A 154 -3.38 -23.74 11.78
N ASN A 155 -3.50 -22.92 12.81
CA ASN A 155 -4.63 -22.93 13.74
C ASN A 155 -5.98 -22.58 13.07
N LYS A 156 -5.99 -21.93 11.91
CA LYS A 156 -7.20 -21.67 11.13
C LYS A 156 -7.66 -22.87 10.30
N GLY A 157 -6.79 -23.84 10.07
CA GLY A 157 -7.09 -25.07 9.31
C GLY A 157 -7.69 -26.19 10.14
N GLN A 158 -7.70 -26.09 11.47
CA GLN A 158 -8.06 -27.19 12.39
C GLN A 158 -9.43 -27.05 13.07
N LYS A 159 -10.36 -26.27 12.53
CA LYS A 159 -11.75 -26.25 13.04
C LYS A 159 -12.74 -26.34 11.92
#